data_1c437ee50f58f0fdeb6a670a114bdecf
#
_entry.id   1c437ee50f58f0fdeb6a670a114bdecf
#
_cell.length_a   1.000
_cell.length_b   1.000
_cell.length_c   1.000
_cell.angle_alpha   90.00
_cell.angle_beta   90.00
_cell.angle_gamma   90.00
#
_symmetry.space_group_name_H-M   'P 1'
#
loop_
_entity.id
_entity.type
_entity.pdbx_description
1 polymer ?
#
loop_
_entity_poly.entity_id
_entity_poly.type
_entity_poly.pdbx_seq_one_letter_code
_entity_poly.pdbx_strand_id
1 'polypeptide(L)'
;KRFTEDALRIMRAVRFSAQLGYEIEPETKAALMEFAPKLTCISSERIQAELVKLVISPHPENLKIAYETGITKVILPEFDVCMETEQNNPHHCYNVGEHILKSMQKISPDKVLRLAMLFHDIGKPETITMDDQGICHFHGHQAVSEEITLKILKRLKFDNYTIGMVTKLVRYHDYEVEAKEKNVRRAVMKIGEDIFPLLFQVKEADLEAQSTYLQEEKKEKLKAVQRVYEQVAAKGECVSLKTLAVTGKDLISEADMCPGPEIGKVLHQLLDIVIEDPEQNERENLLK
;
A
#
# COMPACT_ATOMS: atom_id res chain seq x y z
N LYS A 1 31.86 19.76 -8.80
CA LYS A 1 31.36 21.03 -9.36
C LYS A 1 29.86 20.94 -9.71
N ARG A 2 29.37 19.93 -10.45
CA ARG A 2 27.94 19.86 -10.90
C ARG A 2 26.95 19.63 -9.77
N PHE A 3 27.27 18.85 -8.72
CA PHE A 3 26.39 18.60 -7.57
C PHE A 3 26.32 19.79 -6.59
N THR A 4 27.32 20.68 -6.62
CA THR A 4 27.29 21.91 -5.82
C THR A 4 26.36 22.98 -6.39
N GLU A 5 26.09 22.93 -7.71
CA GLU A 5 25.20 23.89 -8.39
C GLU A 5 23.72 23.53 -8.18
N ASP A 6 23.37 22.25 -8.20
CA ASP A 6 22.01 21.74 -7.93
C ASP A 6 22.09 20.34 -7.28
N ALA A 7 21.81 20.29 -5.98
CA ALA A 7 21.85 19.04 -5.22
C ALA A 7 20.82 18.01 -5.69
N LEU A 8 19.74 18.39 -6.39
CA LEU A 8 18.80 17.43 -6.96
C LEU A 8 19.46 16.49 -7.99
N ARG A 9 20.57 16.90 -8.59
CA ARG A 9 21.35 16.02 -9.49
C ARG A 9 21.80 14.73 -8.82
N ILE A 10 21.89 14.71 -7.49
CA ILE A 10 22.20 13.54 -6.67
C ILE A 10 21.08 12.49 -6.84
N MET A 11 19.83 12.87 -6.62
CA MET A 11 18.70 11.99 -6.84
C MET A 11 18.52 11.59 -8.32
N ARG A 12 18.78 12.53 -9.23
CA ARG A 12 18.72 12.26 -10.67
C ARG A 12 19.73 11.21 -11.13
N ALA A 13 20.92 11.15 -10.52
CA ALA A 13 21.90 10.11 -10.83
C ALA A 13 21.36 8.70 -10.49
N VAL A 14 20.81 8.52 -9.29
CA VAL A 14 20.18 7.25 -8.88
C VAL A 14 18.98 6.92 -9.74
N ARG A 15 18.11 7.91 -10.02
CA ARG A 15 16.97 7.71 -10.90
C ARG A 15 17.39 7.29 -12.32
N PHE A 16 18.41 7.91 -12.91
CA PHE A 16 18.87 7.51 -14.25
C PHE A 16 19.46 6.11 -14.25
N SER A 17 20.21 5.72 -13.21
CA SER A 17 20.63 4.32 -13.02
C SER A 17 19.42 3.38 -13.02
N ALA A 18 18.36 3.71 -12.27
CA ALA A 18 17.15 2.92 -12.19
C ALA A 18 16.36 2.88 -13.52
N GLN A 19 16.35 3.94 -14.30
CA GLN A 19 15.64 4.01 -15.58
C GLN A 19 16.38 3.31 -16.72
N LEU A 20 17.71 3.36 -16.71
CA LEU A 20 18.54 2.88 -17.82
C LEU A 20 19.22 1.54 -17.53
N GLY A 21 19.18 1.06 -16.28
CA GLY A 21 19.86 -0.16 -15.86
C GLY A 21 21.39 -0.05 -15.83
N TYR A 22 21.94 1.18 -15.75
CA TYR A 22 23.38 1.38 -15.73
C TYR A 22 23.92 1.50 -14.31
N GLU A 23 25.10 0.96 -14.09
CA GLU A 23 25.84 1.16 -12.85
C GLU A 23 26.34 2.61 -12.74
N ILE A 24 26.38 3.11 -11.52
CA ILE A 24 26.97 4.42 -11.22
C ILE A 24 28.47 4.22 -11.02
N GLU A 25 29.24 4.97 -11.77
CA GLU A 25 30.69 4.94 -11.70
C GLU A 25 31.18 5.28 -10.27
N PRO A 26 32.23 4.58 -9.73
CA PRO A 26 32.67 4.70 -8.34
C PRO A 26 32.97 6.12 -7.86
N GLU A 27 33.64 6.95 -8.67
CA GLU A 27 33.91 8.35 -8.32
C GLU A 27 32.62 9.17 -8.20
N THR A 28 31.64 8.90 -9.07
CA THR A 28 30.31 9.51 -9.00
C THR A 28 29.58 9.04 -7.74
N LYS A 29 29.64 7.74 -7.39
CA LYS A 29 29.03 7.20 -6.16
C LYS A 29 29.64 7.84 -4.91
N ALA A 30 30.97 8.01 -4.86
CA ALA A 30 31.64 8.72 -3.76
C ALA A 30 31.18 10.19 -3.65
N ALA A 31 31.00 10.86 -4.78
CA ALA A 31 30.46 12.21 -4.79
C ALA A 31 28.99 12.28 -4.33
N LEU A 32 28.15 11.25 -4.64
CA LEU A 32 26.79 11.16 -4.10
C LEU A 32 26.79 11.12 -2.57
N MET A 33 27.66 10.30 -1.97
CA MET A 33 27.84 10.20 -0.51
C MET A 33 28.23 11.55 0.11
N GLU A 34 29.23 12.23 -0.48
CA GLU A 34 29.71 13.53 0.00
C GLU A 34 28.60 14.60 0.00
N PHE A 35 27.80 14.62 -1.07
CA PHE A 35 26.81 15.68 -1.29
C PHE A 35 25.40 15.34 -0.87
N ALA A 36 25.08 14.11 -0.47
CA ALA A 36 23.75 13.69 0.00
C ALA A 36 23.14 14.63 1.07
N PRO A 37 23.89 15.14 2.08
CA PRO A 37 23.34 16.05 3.07
C PRO A 37 22.78 17.36 2.49
N LYS A 38 23.23 17.79 1.31
CA LYS A 38 22.72 19.00 0.64
C LYS A 38 21.29 18.87 0.12
N LEU A 39 20.72 17.64 0.09
CA LEU A 39 19.31 17.44 -0.26
C LEU A 39 18.36 18.11 0.73
N THR A 40 18.80 18.43 1.95
CA THR A 40 18.01 19.23 2.90
C THR A 40 17.64 20.61 2.37
N CYS A 41 18.38 21.15 1.39
CA CYS A 41 18.10 22.44 0.75
C CYS A 41 17.13 22.34 -0.44
N ILE A 42 16.70 21.13 -0.83
CA ILE A 42 15.81 20.89 -1.97
C ILE A 42 14.36 20.81 -1.48
N SER A 43 13.44 21.42 -2.23
CA SER A 43 12.03 21.36 -1.88
C SER A 43 11.46 19.93 -1.97
N SER A 44 10.51 19.63 -1.10
CA SER A 44 9.88 18.30 -1.01
C SER A 44 9.23 17.88 -2.33
N GLU A 45 8.65 18.81 -3.09
CA GLU A 45 8.02 18.54 -4.38
C GLU A 45 9.03 18.09 -5.44
N ARG A 46 10.23 18.68 -5.43
CA ARG A 46 11.31 18.26 -6.35
C ARG A 46 11.85 16.88 -5.98
N ILE A 47 11.98 16.60 -4.68
CA ILE A 47 12.38 15.28 -4.15
C ILE A 47 11.33 14.25 -4.53
N GLN A 48 10.04 14.53 -4.27
CA GLN A 48 8.90 13.68 -4.64
C GLN A 48 8.94 13.30 -6.11
N ALA A 49 9.11 14.29 -7.01
CA ALA A 49 9.10 14.06 -8.44
C ALA A 49 10.22 13.09 -8.90
N GLU A 50 11.41 13.17 -8.32
CA GLU A 50 12.50 12.26 -8.63
C GLU A 50 12.30 10.87 -7.97
N LEU A 51 11.78 10.81 -6.74
CA LEU A 51 11.44 9.56 -6.05
C LEU A 51 10.38 8.77 -6.83
N VAL A 52 9.29 9.42 -7.27
CA VAL A 52 8.26 8.77 -8.07
C VAL A 52 8.85 8.17 -9.35
N LYS A 53 9.65 8.94 -10.10
CA LYS A 53 10.31 8.44 -11.32
C LYS A 53 11.27 7.29 -11.07
N LEU A 54 11.89 7.23 -9.89
CA LEU A 54 12.76 6.12 -9.48
C LEU A 54 11.92 4.87 -9.22
N VAL A 55 10.89 4.96 -8.37
CA VAL A 55 10.11 3.78 -7.97
C VAL A 55 9.30 3.17 -9.12
N ILE A 56 8.83 3.98 -10.09
CA ILE A 56 8.13 3.48 -11.28
C ILE A 56 9.05 3.04 -12.42
N SER A 57 10.37 3.12 -12.22
CA SER A 57 11.36 2.71 -13.23
C SER A 57 11.40 1.18 -13.40
N PRO A 58 12.07 0.67 -14.44
CA PRO A 58 12.32 -0.78 -14.60
C PRO A 58 13.15 -1.39 -13.47
N HIS A 59 13.98 -0.59 -12.79
CA HIS A 59 14.89 -1.03 -11.72
C HIS A 59 14.63 -0.27 -10.41
N PRO A 60 13.43 -0.41 -9.78
CA PRO A 60 13.10 0.29 -8.52
C PRO A 60 14.00 -0.11 -7.35
N GLU A 61 14.62 -1.31 -7.42
CA GLU A 61 15.60 -1.81 -6.45
C GLU A 61 16.85 -0.93 -6.36
N ASN A 62 17.11 -0.07 -7.34
CA ASN A 62 18.20 0.91 -7.28
C ASN A 62 17.97 1.99 -6.21
N LEU A 63 16.82 2.00 -5.53
CA LEU A 63 16.65 2.71 -4.26
C LEU A 63 17.69 2.25 -3.22
N LYS A 64 18.22 1.02 -3.31
CA LYS A 64 19.36 0.54 -2.52
C LYS A 64 20.60 1.42 -2.68
N ILE A 65 20.85 1.94 -3.90
CA ILE A 65 21.97 2.87 -4.12
C ILE A 65 21.75 4.17 -3.34
N ALA A 66 20.50 4.65 -3.25
CA ALA A 66 20.19 5.82 -2.44
C ALA A 66 20.42 5.57 -0.94
N TYR A 67 20.14 4.37 -0.45
CA TYR A 67 20.48 3.95 0.91
C TYR A 67 21.98 3.89 1.12
N GLU A 68 22.72 3.18 0.28
CA GLU A 68 24.19 3.03 0.37
C GLU A 68 24.94 4.36 0.29
N THR A 69 24.38 5.36 -0.38
CA THR A 69 24.96 6.70 -0.52
C THR A 69 24.43 7.72 0.50
N GLY A 70 23.60 7.30 1.45
CA GLY A 70 23.03 8.17 2.49
C GLY A 70 21.99 9.18 2.00
N ILE A 71 21.49 9.02 0.77
CA ILE A 71 20.41 9.84 0.22
C ILE A 71 19.12 9.58 0.98
N THR A 72 18.75 8.32 1.22
CA THR A 72 17.54 7.95 1.96
C THR A 72 17.56 8.49 3.37
N LYS A 73 18.73 8.55 4.03
CA LYS A 73 18.87 9.14 5.36
C LYS A 73 18.34 10.59 5.45
N VAL A 74 18.33 11.30 4.32
CA VAL A 74 17.85 12.68 4.23
C VAL A 74 16.38 12.73 3.81
N ILE A 75 15.99 11.91 2.82
CA ILE A 75 14.66 12.03 2.19
C ILE A 75 13.64 11.03 2.75
N LEU A 76 14.10 9.87 3.23
CA LEU A 76 13.28 8.74 3.67
C LEU A 76 13.99 7.92 4.76
N PRO A 77 14.35 8.53 5.92
CA PRO A 77 15.11 7.86 6.97
C PRO A 77 14.39 6.63 7.55
N GLU A 78 13.08 6.56 7.44
CA GLU A 78 12.28 5.41 7.87
C GLU A 78 12.64 4.14 7.07
N PHE A 79 13.03 4.28 5.81
CA PHE A 79 13.49 3.16 4.99
C PHE A 79 14.87 2.65 5.44
N ASP A 80 15.76 3.51 5.92
CA ASP A 80 17.06 3.11 6.45
C ASP A 80 16.89 2.15 7.64
N VAL A 81 15.93 2.43 8.53
CA VAL A 81 15.60 1.53 9.65
C VAL A 81 15.12 0.17 9.15
N CYS A 82 14.33 0.15 8.06
CA CYS A 82 13.91 -1.11 7.44
C CYS A 82 15.10 -1.92 6.89
N MET A 83 16.09 -1.27 6.30
CA MET A 83 17.30 -1.92 5.79
C MET A 83 18.18 -2.53 6.90
N GLU A 84 18.03 -2.05 8.13
CA GLU A 84 18.75 -2.52 9.31
C GLU A 84 17.94 -3.53 10.15
N THR A 85 16.67 -3.81 9.77
CA THR A 85 15.78 -4.69 10.56
C THR A 85 15.71 -6.09 9.96
N GLU A 86 16.25 -7.06 10.70
CA GLU A 86 16.19 -8.48 10.34
C GLU A 86 14.79 -9.08 10.57
N GLN A 87 14.42 -10.04 9.73
CA GLN A 87 13.13 -10.74 9.81
C GLN A 87 13.28 -12.21 10.20
N ASN A 88 14.03 -12.60 11.17
CA ASN A 88 14.27 -13.99 11.55
C ASN A 88 12.95 -14.79 11.65
N ASN A 89 12.39 -15.19 10.50
CA ASN A 89 11.10 -15.86 10.35
C ASN A 89 11.13 -16.74 9.09
N PRO A 90 10.58 -17.98 9.10
CA PRO A 90 10.59 -18.91 7.98
C PRO A 90 9.98 -18.36 6.66
N HIS A 91 9.07 -17.38 6.75
CA HIS A 91 8.42 -16.76 5.61
C HIS A 91 9.31 -15.73 4.91
N HIS A 92 10.39 -15.26 5.53
CA HIS A 92 11.24 -14.21 5.01
C HIS A 92 12.70 -14.67 4.88
N CYS A 93 13.33 -14.36 3.75
CA CYS A 93 14.74 -14.63 3.46
C CYS A 93 15.59 -13.36 3.34
N TYR A 94 14.98 -12.21 3.55
CA TYR A 94 15.56 -10.88 3.45
C TYR A 94 15.29 -10.07 4.72
N ASN A 95 16.09 -9.04 5.02
CA ASN A 95 15.69 -8.00 5.97
C ASN A 95 14.46 -7.23 5.44
N VAL A 96 13.84 -6.37 6.27
CA VAL A 96 12.61 -5.66 5.89
C VAL A 96 12.83 -4.80 4.64
N GLY A 97 13.93 -4.05 4.58
CA GLY A 97 14.21 -3.16 3.44
C GLY A 97 14.48 -3.90 2.14
N GLU A 98 15.24 -5.00 2.17
CA GLU A 98 15.49 -5.83 1.00
C GLU A 98 14.21 -6.51 0.49
N HIS A 99 13.33 -6.96 1.41
CA HIS A 99 12.01 -7.45 1.08
C HIS A 99 11.17 -6.38 0.36
N ILE A 100 11.14 -5.14 0.87
CA ILE A 100 10.48 -4.00 0.22
C ILE A 100 11.02 -3.80 -1.21
N LEU A 101 12.33 -3.81 -1.40
CA LEU A 101 12.94 -3.65 -2.73
C LEU A 101 12.53 -4.78 -3.69
N LYS A 102 12.49 -6.03 -3.21
CA LYS A 102 12.09 -7.20 -4.00
C LYS A 102 10.62 -7.16 -4.38
N SER A 103 9.75 -6.80 -3.44
CA SER A 103 8.31 -6.70 -3.70
C SER A 103 7.98 -5.59 -4.72
N MET A 104 8.71 -4.46 -4.68
CA MET A 104 8.58 -3.42 -5.71
C MET A 104 8.91 -3.92 -7.13
N GLN A 105 9.86 -4.85 -7.29
CA GLN A 105 10.17 -5.42 -8.61
C GLN A 105 9.03 -6.28 -9.17
N LYS A 106 8.17 -6.83 -8.31
CA LYS A 106 7.13 -7.80 -8.66
C LYS A 106 5.78 -7.17 -9.02
N ILE A 107 5.60 -5.88 -8.77
CA ILE A 107 4.36 -5.16 -9.03
C ILE A 107 4.49 -4.27 -10.28
N SER A 108 3.37 -4.01 -10.95
CA SER A 108 3.32 -3.12 -12.11
C SER A 108 3.89 -1.72 -11.80
N PRO A 109 4.48 -1.03 -12.79
CA PRO A 109 5.11 0.30 -12.61
C PRO A 109 4.08 1.43 -12.50
N ASP A 110 3.00 1.20 -11.77
CA ASP A 110 2.02 2.22 -11.40
C ASP A 110 2.47 3.00 -10.17
N LYS A 111 2.23 4.31 -10.14
CA LYS A 111 2.65 5.20 -9.04
C LYS A 111 2.09 4.76 -7.69
N VAL A 112 0.79 4.45 -7.63
CA VAL A 112 0.10 4.09 -6.38
C VAL A 112 0.57 2.73 -5.89
N LEU A 113 0.63 1.74 -6.79
CA LEU A 113 1.04 0.38 -6.45
C LEU A 113 2.51 0.31 -6.02
N ARG A 114 3.42 1.01 -6.71
CA ARG A 114 4.84 1.06 -6.35
C ARG A 114 5.09 1.76 -5.02
N LEU A 115 4.36 2.86 -4.74
CA LEU A 115 4.40 3.51 -3.43
C LEU A 115 3.80 2.65 -2.33
N ALA A 116 2.71 1.92 -2.61
CA ALA A 116 2.15 0.98 -1.66
C ALA A 116 3.17 -0.10 -1.28
N MET A 117 3.87 -0.67 -2.27
CA MET A 117 4.94 -1.66 -2.00
C MET A 117 6.15 -1.05 -1.28
N LEU A 118 6.52 0.20 -1.58
CA LEU A 118 7.59 0.89 -0.85
C LEU A 118 7.29 1.02 0.65
N PHE A 119 6.02 1.16 1.00
CA PHE A 119 5.62 1.49 2.37
C PHE A 119 4.85 0.39 3.12
N HIS A 120 4.49 -0.75 2.49
CA HIS A 120 3.63 -1.76 3.13
C HIS A 120 4.18 -2.26 4.46
N ASP A 121 5.48 -2.44 4.55
CA ASP A 121 6.19 -2.99 5.70
C ASP A 121 6.99 -1.95 6.50
N ILE A 122 6.86 -0.66 6.19
CA ILE A 122 7.65 0.41 6.80
C ILE A 122 7.48 0.52 8.33
N GLY A 123 6.39 -0.03 8.87
CA GLY A 123 6.10 -0.07 10.31
C GLY A 123 6.62 -1.31 11.05
N LYS A 124 7.17 -2.30 10.34
CA LYS A 124 7.72 -3.51 10.98
C LYS A 124 8.79 -3.22 12.03
N PRO A 125 9.75 -2.30 11.80
CA PRO A 125 10.75 -1.99 12.82
C PRO A 125 10.18 -1.54 14.17
N GLU A 126 9.06 -0.82 14.17
CA GLU A 126 8.41 -0.33 15.40
C GLU A 126 7.55 -1.39 16.11
N THR A 127 7.25 -2.52 15.44
CA THR A 127 6.36 -3.56 15.95
C THR A 127 7.06 -4.90 16.18
N ILE A 128 8.37 -4.95 15.99
CA ILE A 128 9.13 -6.18 16.13
C ILE A 128 9.07 -6.70 17.56
N THR A 129 8.73 -7.98 17.70
CA THR A 129 8.85 -8.76 18.93
C THR A 129 9.52 -10.08 18.61
N MET A 130 10.16 -10.68 19.60
CA MET A 130 10.85 -11.97 19.44
C MET A 130 10.28 -12.97 20.46
N ASP A 131 9.96 -14.16 20.00
CA ASP A 131 9.54 -15.24 20.88
C ASP A 131 10.73 -16.01 21.50
N ASP A 132 10.44 -16.97 22.37
CA ASP A 132 11.44 -17.78 23.07
C ASP A 132 12.30 -18.67 22.13
N GLN A 133 11.89 -18.83 20.87
CA GLN A 133 12.62 -19.56 19.83
C GLN A 133 13.48 -18.64 18.95
N GLY A 134 13.45 -17.33 19.22
CA GLY A 134 14.18 -16.32 18.46
C GLY A 134 13.51 -15.95 17.14
N ILE A 135 12.21 -16.28 16.95
CA ILE A 135 11.45 -15.94 15.76
C ILE A 135 10.87 -14.53 15.92
N CYS A 136 11.04 -13.71 14.90
CA CYS A 136 10.50 -12.35 14.88
C CYS A 136 9.02 -12.34 14.44
N HIS A 137 8.23 -11.54 15.16
CA HIS A 137 6.82 -11.25 14.88
C HIS A 137 6.61 -9.73 14.76
N PHE A 138 5.63 -9.33 13.92
CA PHE A 138 5.37 -7.93 13.59
C PHE A 138 3.87 -7.59 13.70
N HIS A 139 3.27 -7.97 14.83
CA HIS A 139 1.81 -7.80 15.03
C HIS A 139 1.38 -6.33 14.96
N GLY A 140 0.40 -6.06 14.12
CA GLY A 140 -0.17 -4.72 13.98
C GLY A 140 0.67 -3.75 13.12
N HIS A 141 1.74 -4.22 12.48
CA HIS A 141 2.59 -3.38 11.62
C HIS A 141 1.80 -2.64 10.53
N GLN A 142 0.69 -3.19 10.05
CA GLN A 142 -0.14 -2.57 9.01
C GLN A 142 -0.69 -1.20 9.45
N ALA A 143 -1.09 -1.07 10.73
CA ALA A 143 -1.59 0.19 11.28
C ALA A 143 -0.46 1.21 11.44
N VAL A 144 0.69 0.74 11.93
CA VAL A 144 1.89 1.58 12.10
C VAL A 144 2.44 2.00 10.73
N SER A 145 2.48 1.07 9.76
CA SER A 145 2.86 1.38 8.36
C SER A 145 1.95 2.45 7.74
N GLU A 146 0.63 2.36 7.94
CA GLU A 146 -0.33 3.38 7.48
C GLU A 146 0.00 4.76 8.05
N GLU A 147 0.25 4.85 9.37
CA GLU A 147 0.56 6.11 10.05
C GLU A 147 1.88 6.73 9.55
N ILE A 148 2.93 5.92 9.45
CA ILE A 148 4.23 6.35 8.94
C ILE A 148 4.10 6.79 7.49
N THR A 149 3.42 6.00 6.64
CA THR A 149 3.16 6.32 5.23
C THR A 149 2.45 7.66 5.09
N LEU A 150 1.40 7.91 5.88
CA LEU A 150 0.68 9.18 5.87
C LEU A 150 1.59 10.37 6.19
N LYS A 151 2.47 10.22 7.20
CA LYS A 151 3.45 11.25 7.58
C LYS A 151 4.44 11.52 6.44
N ILE A 152 4.99 10.46 5.83
CA ILE A 152 5.95 10.55 4.72
C ILE A 152 5.32 11.23 3.51
N LEU A 153 4.16 10.77 3.06
CA LEU A 153 3.50 11.29 1.87
C LEU A 153 3.10 12.78 2.04
N LYS A 154 2.65 13.18 3.23
CA LYS A 154 2.41 14.59 3.56
C LYS A 154 3.70 15.41 3.58
N ARG A 155 4.78 14.91 4.19
CA ARG A 155 6.11 15.55 4.22
C ARG A 155 6.64 15.78 2.81
N LEU A 156 6.46 14.80 1.93
CA LEU A 156 6.86 14.86 0.52
C LEU A 156 5.84 15.56 -0.39
N LYS A 157 4.75 16.14 0.16
CA LYS A 157 3.75 16.93 -0.57
C LYS A 157 3.01 16.18 -1.68
N PHE A 158 2.69 14.91 -1.46
CA PHE A 158 1.79 14.17 -2.35
C PHE A 158 0.37 14.72 -2.32
N ASP A 159 -0.36 14.53 -3.41
CA ASP A 159 -1.77 14.88 -3.52
C ASP A 159 -2.66 13.97 -2.65
N ASN A 160 -3.83 14.47 -2.24
CA ASN A 160 -4.75 13.76 -1.34
C ASN A 160 -5.26 12.43 -1.92
N TYR A 161 -5.43 12.34 -3.25
CA TYR A 161 -5.85 11.11 -3.90
C TYR A 161 -4.76 10.04 -3.75
N THR A 162 -3.52 10.35 -4.09
CA THR A 162 -2.38 9.44 -3.91
C THR A 162 -2.22 9.03 -2.45
N ILE A 163 -2.31 9.98 -1.51
CA ILE A 163 -2.24 9.68 -0.07
C ILE A 163 -3.34 8.68 0.31
N GLY A 164 -4.59 8.96 -0.03
CA GLY A 164 -5.72 8.09 0.34
C GLY A 164 -5.64 6.68 -0.23
N MET A 165 -5.21 6.54 -1.50
CA MET A 165 -5.05 5.24 -2.15
C MET A 165 -3.90 4.43 -1.51
N VAL A 166 -2.73 5.05 -1.37
CA VAL A 166 -1.53 4.37 -0.85
C VAL A 166 -1.70 3.96 0.60
N THR A 167 -2.20 4.85 1.48
CA THR A 167 -2.39 4.52 2.90
C THR A 167 -3.39 3.39 3.10
N LYS A 168 -4.48 3.34 2.32
CA LYS A 168 -5.44 2.23 2.38
C LYS A 168 -4.82 0.91 1.89
N LEU A 169 -4.07 0.92 0.79
CA LEU A 169 -3.37 -0.27 0.31
C LEU A 169 -2.38 -0.79 1.36
N VAL A 170 -1.60 0.10 1.96
CA VAL A 170 -0.68 -0.23 3.07
C VAL A 170 -1.45 -0.78 4.28
N ARG A 171 -2.58 -0.18 4.66
CA ARG A 171 -3.40 -0.64 5.78
C ARG A 171 -3.92 -2.06 5.61
N TYR A 172 -4.32 -2.42 4.38
CA TYR A 172 -5.01 -3.67 4.09
C TYR A 172 -4.17 -4.69 3.32
N HIS A 173 -2.87 -4.45 3.10
CA HIS A 173 -2.02 -5.35 2.31
C HIS A 173 -2.01 -6.79 2.84
N ASP A 174 -2.10 -6.97 4.16
CA ASP A 174 -2.09 -8.27 4.84
C ASP A 174 -3.49 -8.71 5.35
N TYR A 175 -4.56 -8.01 4.94
CA TYR A 175 -5.91 -8.31 5.38
C TYR A 175 -6.39 -9.64 4.79
N GLU A 176 -6.62 -10.65 5.63
CA GLU A 176 -7.09 -11.97 5.20
C GLU A 176 -8.61 -11.98 4.96
N VAL A 177 -9.01 -12.64 3.87
CA VAL A 177 -10.39 -12.85 3.48
C VAL A 177 -10.60 -14.31 3.14
N GLU A 178 -11.63 -14.95 3.71
CA GLU A 178 -12.04 -16.27 3.25
C GLU A 178 -12.75 -16.20 1.90
N ALA A 179 -12.52 -17.19 1.03
CA ALA A 179 -13.11 -17.29 -0.31
C ALA A 179 -14.59 -17.68 -0.27
N LYS A 180 -15.42 -16.84 0.35
CA LYS A 180 -16.89 -16.94 0.44
C LYS A 180 -17.50 -15.61 -0.02
N GLU A 181 -18.55 -15.64 -0.84
CA GLU A 181 -19.18 -14.42 -1.40
C GLU A 181 -19.48 -13.37 -0.33
N LYS A 182 -20.13 -13.77 0.77
CA LYS A 182 -20.44 -12.90 1.91
C LYS A 182 -19.20 -12.22 2.50
N ASN A 183 -18.10 -12.96 2.71
CA ASN A 183 -16.88 -12.42 3.29
C ASN A 183 -16.17 -11.46 2.32
N VAL A 184 -16.23 -11.76 1.04
CA VAL A 184 -15.71 -10.88 -0.02
C VAL A 184 -16.53 -9.58 -0.09
N ARG A 185 -17.88 -9.65 -0.09
CA ARG A 185 -18.74 -8.45 -0.05
C ARG A 185 -18.42 -7.57 1.16
N ARG A 186 -18.31 -8.16 2.36
CA ARG A 186 -17.91 -7.43 3.58
C ARG A 186 -16.54 -6.79 3.46
N ALA A 187 -15.56 -7.49 2.86
CA ALA A 187 -14.25 -6.96 2.66
C ALA A 187 -14.25 -5.78 1.66
N VAL A 188 -14.98 -5.90 0.55
CA VAL A 188 -15.15 -4.81 -0.43
C VAL A 188 -15.83 -3.61 0.20
N MET A 189 -16.91 -3.80 0.98
CA MET A 189 -17.57 -2.72 1.72
C MET A 189 -16.60 -1.99 2.67
N LYS A 190 -15.82 -2.77 3.43
CA LYS A 190 -14.88 -2.22 4.44
C LYS A 190 -13.71 -1.46 3.81
N ILE A 191 -13.15 -1.99 2.74
CA ILE A 191 -11.90 -1.51 2.13
C ILE A 191 -12.18 -0.44 1.07
N GLY A 192 -13.25 -0.65 0.30
CA GLY A 192 -13.66 0.18 -0.83
C GLY A 192 -13.52 -0.56 -2.16
N GLU A 193 -14.47 -0.32 -3.06
CA GLU A 193 -14.55 -0.94 -4.39
C GLU A 193 -13.35 -0.58 -5.28
N ASP A 194 -12.76 0.59 -5.08
CA ASP A 194 -11.61 1.13 -5.81
C ASP A 194 -10.27 0.57 -5.32
N ILE A 195 -10.20 0.16 -4.06
CA ILE A 195 -8.98 -0.34 -3.42
C ILE A 195 -8.89 -1.87 -3.49
N PHE A 196 -10.00 -2.57 -3.23
CA PHE A 196 -10.01 -4.02 -3.05
C PHE A 196 -9.38 -4.79 -4.23
N PRO A 197 -9.68 -4.48 -5.51
CA PRO A 197 -9.07 -5.19 -6.64
C PRO A 197 -7.56 -4.94 -6.75
N LEU A 198 -7.06 -3.79 -6.30
CA LEU A 198 -5.62 -3.49 -6.31
C LEU A 198 -4.85 -4.32 -5.27
N LEU A 199 -5.52 -4.75 -4.20
CA LEU A 199 -4.89 -5.59 -3.17
C LEU A 199 -4.46 -6.95 -3.70
N PHE A 200 -5.08 -7.49 -4.75
CA PHE A 200 -4.61 -8.74 -5.36
C PHE A 200 -3.20 -8.60 -5.91
N GLN A 201 -2.91 -7.51 -6.61
CA GLN A 201 -1.57 -7.23 -7.12
C GLN A 201 -0.55 -6.99 -5.99
N VAL A 202 -0.95 -6.24 -4.95
CA VAL A 202 -0.11 -5.96 -3.78
C VAL A 202 0.25 -7.25 -3.05
N LYS A 203 -0.75 -8.10 -2.76
CA LYS A 203 -0.55 -9.39 -2.08
C LYS A 203 0.28 -10.38 -2.92
N GLU A 204 0.06 -10.43 -4.23
CA GLU A 204 0.83 -11.28 -5.12
C GLU A 204 2.31 -10.87 -5.15
N ALA A 205 2.58 -9.56 -5.28
CA ALA A 205 3.94 -9.02 -5.29
C ALA A 205 4.67 -9.24 -3.94
N ASP A 206 3.96 -9.09 -2.83
CA ASP A 206 4.49 -9.40 -1.49
C ASP A 206 4.83 -10.89 -1.35
N LEU A 207 3.91 -11.78 -1.73
CA LEU A 207 4.14 -13.24 -1.71
C LEU A 207 5.31 -13.66 -2.59
N GLU A 208 5.48 -13.05 -3.77
CA GLU A 208 6.60 -13.35 -4.66
C GLU A 208 7.96 -12.89 -4.14
N ALA A 209 7.97 -11.95 -3.21
CA ALA A 209 9.18 -11.47 -2.54
C ALA A 209 9.49 -12.23 -1.23
N GLN A 210 8.59 -13.09 -0.76
CA GLN A 210 8.79 -13.94 0.41
C GLN A 210 9.62 -15.20 0.07
N SER A 211 9.94 -16.00 1.10
CA SER A 211 10.53 -17.32 0.93
C SER A 211 9.55 -18.28 0.24
N THR A 212 10.05 -19.41 -0.24
CA THR A 212 9.22 -20.46 -0.87
C THR A 212 8.34 -21.21 0.14
N TYR A 213 8.52 -20.96 1.45
CA TYR A 213 7.76 -21.61 2.52
C TYR A 213 6.28 -21.29 2.43
N LEU A 214 5.45 -22.30 2.20
CA LEU A 214 3.99 -22.18 2.00
C LEU A 214 3.55 -21.20 0.88
N GLN A 215 4.45 -20.79 0.00
CA GLN A 215 4.17 -19.78 -1.03
C GLN A 215 3.04 -20.21 -1.98
N GLU A 216 3.09 -21.45 -2.48
CA GLU A 216 2.05 -21.98 -3.40
C GLU A 216 0.68 -22.07 -2.72
N GLU A 217 0.62 -22.51 -1.45
CA GLU A 217 -0.63 -22.57 -0.70
C GLU A 217 -1.26 -21.18 -0.54
N LYS A 218 -0.43 -20.18 -0.20
CA LYS A 218 -0.87 -18.78 -0.07
C LYS A 218 -1.36 -18.22 -1.41
N LYS A 219 -0.65 -18.51 -2.51
CA LYS A 219 -1.07 -18.10 -3.87
C LYS A 219 -2.41 -18.71 -4.26
N GLU A 220 -2.62 -19.99 -3.98
CA GLU A 220 -3.92 -20.63 -4.28
C GLU A 220 -5.06 -20.06 -3.44
N LYS A 221 -4.83 -19.73 -2.17
CA LYS A 221 -5.80 -19.02 -1.34
C LYS A 221 -6.14 -17.65 -1.92
N LEU A 222 -5.14 -16.88 -2.35
CA LEU A 222 -5.33 -15.56 -2.97
C LEU A 222 -6.15 -15.65 -4.26
N LYS A 223 -5.82 -16.60 -5.14
CA LYS A 223 -6.57 -16.86 -6.38
C LYS A 223 -8.01 -17.30 -6.11
N ALA A 224 -8.26 -18.08 -5.06
CA ALA A 224 -9.60 -18.48 -4.68
C ALA A 224 -10.46 -17.27 -4.28
N VAL A 225 -9.90 -16.34 -3.48
CA VAL A 225 -10.57 -15.09 -3.12
C VAL A 225 -10.83 -14.22 -4.34
N GLN A 226 -9.87 -14.12 -5.25
CA GLN A 226 -10.01 -13.35 -6.49
C GLN A 226 -11.14 -13.87 -7.38
N ARG A 227 -11.24 -15.19 -7.56
CA ARG A 227 -12.35 -15.82 -8.33
C ARG A 227 -13.72 -15.48 -7.73
N VAL A 228 -13.83 -15.54 -6.40
CA VAL A 228 -15.09 -15.18 -5.72
C VAL A 228 -15.38 -13.68 -5.88
N TYR A 229 -14.37 -12.82 -5.79
CA TYR A 229 -14.55 -11.39 -6.06
C TYR A 229 -15.04 -11.13 -7.48
N GLU A 230 -14.45 -11.77 -8.49
CA GLU A 230 -14.88 -11.66 -9.89
C GLU A 230 -16.34 -12.10 -10.09
N GLN A 231 -16.78 -13.15 -9.38
CA GLN A 231 -18.18 -13.60 -9.40
C GLN A 231 -19.12 -12.57 -8.78
N VAL A 232 -18.78 -12.03 -7.59
CA VAL A 232 -19.58 -10.99 -6.91
C VAL A 232 -19.65 -9.72 -7.77
N ALA A 233 -18.54 -9.30 -8.36
CA ALA A 233 -18.50 -8.14 -9.26
C ALA A 233 -19.31 -8.36 -10.54
N ALA A 234 -19.23 -9.54 -11.15
CA ALA A 234 -20.00 -9.89 -12.35
C ALA A 234 -21.51 -9.93 -12.13
N LYS A 235 -21.97 -10.33 -10.93
CA LYS A 235 -23.37 -10.29 -10.54
C LYS A 235 -23.89 -8.87 -10.29
N GLY A 236 -23.01 -7.87 -10.17
CA GLY A 236 -23.37 -6.50 -9.80
C GLY A 236 -23.95 -6.38 -8.40
N GLU A 237 -23.56 -7.27 -7.49
CA GLU A 237 -24.07 -7.29 -6.12
C GLU A 237 -23.70 -5.98 -5.38
N CYS A 238 -24.63 -5.52 -4.54
CA CYS A 238 -24.43 -4.31 -3.75
C CYS A 238 -23.32 -4.52 -2.70
N VAL A 239 -22.32 -3.66 -2.72
CA VAL A 239 -21.20 -3.67 -1.78
C VAL A 239 -20.92 -2.29 -1.18
N SER A 240 -21.74 -1.28 -1.50
CA SER A 240 -21.56 0.09 -1.02
C SER A 240 -22.88 0.85 -0.94
N LEU A 241 -22.88 1.96 -0.18
CA LEU A 241 -24.05 2.85 -0.12
C LEU A 241 -24.45 3.45 -1.46
N LYS A 242 -23.53 3.47 -2.45
CA LYS A 242 -23.80 4.00 -3.80
C LYS A 242 -24.70 3.08 -4.62
N THR A 243 -24.64 1.77 -4.35
CA THR A 243 -25.36 0.72 -5.06
C THR A 243 -26.54 0.18 -4.27
N LEU A 244 -26.81 0.71 -3.07
CA LEU A 244 -27.99 0.39 -2.28
C LEU A 244 -29.26 0.91 -2.98
N ALA A 245 -30.32 0.11 -3.03
CA ALA A 245 -31.56 0.43 -3.73
C ALA A 245 -32.37 1.58 -3.11
N VAL A 246 -32.00 2.04 -1.91
CA VAL A 246 -32.58 3.18 -1.21
C VAL A 246 -31.52 4.23 -0.87
N THR A 247 -31.94 5.48 -0.86
CA THR A 247 -31.10 6.64 -0.50
C THR A 247 -31.61 7.30 0.77
N GLY A 248 -30.82 8.21 1.36
CA GLY A 248 -31.27 9.00 2.50
C GLY A 248 -32.52 9.86 2.20
N LYS A 249 -32.74 10.25 0.93
CA LYS A 249 -33.95 10.95 0.52
C LYS A 249 -35.19 10.05 0.61
N ASP A 250 -35.04 8.79 0.22
CA ASP A 250 -36.13 7.81 0.29
C ASP A 250 -36.55 7.56 1.74
N LEU A 251 -35.58 7.45 2.65
CA LEU A 251 -35.87 7.28 4.08
C LEU A 251 -36.60 8.49 4.68
N ILE A 252 -36.31 9.72 4.20
CA ILE A 252 -37.03 10.91 4.64
C ILE A 252 -38.44 10.94 4.07
N SER A 253 -38.62 10.64 2.77
CA SER A 253 -39.89 10.85 2.08
C SER A 253 -40.88 9.71 2.24
N GLU A 254 -40.43 8.47 2.50
CA GLU A 254 -41.28 7.26 2.50
C GLU A 254 -41.25 6.52 3.83
N ALA A 255 -40.20 6.66 4.64
CA ALA A 255 -40.10 6.11 5.97
C ALA A 255 -40.27 7.18 7.09
N ASP A 256 -40.70 8.40 6.74
CA ASP A 256 -40.94 9.53 7.65
C ASP A 256 -39.77 9.84 8.60
N MET A 257 -38.51 9.54 8.18
CA MET A 257 -37.35 9.84 9.01
C MET A 257 -37.00 11.32 9.01
N CYS A 258 -36.70 11.86 10.18
CA CYS A 258 -36.20 13.23 10.28
C CYS A 258 -34.78 13.37 9.71
N PRO A 259 -34.49 14.44 8.93
CA PRO A 259 -33.13 14.72 8.48
C PRO A 259 -32.13 14.77 9.63
N GLY A 260 -31.04 13.99 9.56
CA GLY A 260 -30.02 13.94 10.60
C GLY A 260 -29.07 12.76 10.49
N PRO A 261 -28.11 12.62 11.42
CA PRO A 261 -27.11 11.56 11.39
C PRO A 261 -27.68 10.14 11.51
N GLU A 262 -28.89 9.98 12.00
CA GLU A 262 -29.59 8.68 12.10
C GLU A 262 -29.83 8.05 10.72
N ILE A 263 -30.07 8.88 9.67
CA ILE A 263 -30.22 8.38 8.29
C ILE A 263 -28.98 7.62 7.86
N GLY A 264 -27.79 8.14 8.16
CA GLY A 264 -26.54 7.45 7.83
C GLY A 264 -26.39 6.12 8.55
N LYS A 265 -26.81 6.03 9.80
CA LYS A 265 -26.79 4.77 10.57
C LYS A 265 -27.73 3.72 9.96
N VAL A 266 -28.96 4.14 9.63
CA VAL A 266 -29.96 3.25 9.01
C VAL A 266 -29.46 2.76 7.65
N LEU A 267 -28.92 3.65 6.80
CA LEU A 267 -28.34 3.21 5.52
C LEU A 267 -27.21 2.18 5.68
N HIS A 268 -26.37 2.30 6.70
CA HIS A 268 -25.34 1.31 6.97
C HIS A 268 -25.93 -0.02 7.46
N GLN A 269 -26.98 0.02 8.30
CA GLN A 269 -27.68 -1.19 8.74
C GLN A 269 -28.38 -1.91 7.57
N LEU A 270 -29.01 -1.16 6.66
CA LEU A 270 -29.59 -1.70 5.45
C LEU A 270 -28.53 -2.31 4.52
N LEU A 271 -27.39 -1.65 4.39
CA LEU A 271 -26.26 -2.19 3.64
C LEU A 271 -25.73 -3.48 4.27
N ASP A 272 -25.65 -3.58 5.60
CA ASP A 272 -25.25 -4.81 6.29
C ASP A 272 -26.22 -5.97 5.98
N ILE A 273 -27.53 -5.71 5.93
CA ILE A 273 -28.55 -6.71 5.54
C ILE A 273 -28.31 -7.18 4.10
N VAL A 274 -28.11 -6.24 3.17
CA VAL A 274 -27.89 -6.55 1.75
C VAL A 274 -26.57 -7.31 1.52
N ILE A 275 -25.54 -7.02 2.29
CA ILE A 275 -24.27 -7.75 2.25
C ILE A 275 -24.43 -9.22 2.68
N GLU A 276 -25.32 -9.47 3.65
CA GLU A 276 -25.67 -10.83 4.06
C GLU A 276 -26.50 -11.55 2.97
N ASP A 277 -27.51 -10.88 2.44
CA ASP A 277 -28.46 -11.40 1.46
C ASP A 277 -28.69 -10.35 0.35
N PRO A 278 -27.99 -10.46 -0.81
CA PRO A 278 -28.12 -9.51 -1.91
C PRO A 278 -29.52 -9.40 -2.50
N GLU A 279 -30.37 -10.43 -2.35
CA GLU A 279 -31.77 -10.39 -2.85
C GLU A 279 -32.63 -9.38 -2.09
N GLN A 280 -32.18 -8.94 -0.90
CA GLN A 280 -32.84 -7.89 -0.14
C GLN A 280 -32.63 -6.49 -0.73
N ASN A 281 -31.73 -6.32 -1.70
CA ASN A 281 -31.46 -5.00 -2.31
C ASN A 281 -32.58 -4.56 -3.27
N GLU A 282 -33.79 -4.68 -2.80
CA GLU A 282 -35.02 -4.23 -3.46
C GLU A 282 -35.62 -3.08 -2.66
N ARG A 283 -36.01 -1.97 -3.34
CA ARG A 283 -36.56 -0.79 -2.68
C ARG A 283 -37.71 -1.12 -1.71
N GLU A 284 -38.63 -1.95 -2.16
CA GLU A 284 -39.82 -2.36 -1.35
C GLU A 284 -39.42 -3.15 -0.10
N ASN A 285 -38.37 -3.94 -0.15
CA ASN A 285 -37.88 -4.72 0.99
C ASN A 285 -37.17 -3.84 2.01
N LEU A 286 -36.42 -2.87 1.55
CA LEU A 286 -35.61 -2.01 2.40
C LEU A 286 -36.36 -0.85 3.05
N LEU A 287 -37.60 -0.55 2.60
CA LEU A 287 -38.50 0.46 3.18
C LEU A 287 -39.56 -0.10 4.13
N LYS A 288 -39.59 -1.41 4.33
CA LYS A 288 -40.46 -2.10 5.31
C LYS A 288 -39.81 -2.14 6.70
#